data_698b556de8bd12d2a482cd0ef069572d
#
_entry.id   698b556de8bd12d2a482cd0ef069572d
#
_cell.length_a   1.000
_cell.length_b   1.000
_cell.length_c   1.000
_cell.angle_alpha   90.00
_cell.angle_beta   90.00
_cell.angle_gamma   90.00
#
_symmetry.space_group_name_H-M   'P 1'
#
loop_
_entity.id
_entity.type
_entity.pdbx_description
1 polymer ?
#
loop_
_entity_poly.entity_id
_entity_poly.type
_entity_poly.pdbx_seq_one_letter_code
_entity_poly.pdbx_strand_id
1 'polypeptide(L)' 'MTTFSEANQLKHSLKMKLINYAWFKNAHVVSSEEGYSIIVLVSKIDNTVKKIVAPVIKGVGVKLEIE' A
#
# COMPACT_ATOMS: atom_id res chain seq x y z
N MET A 1 15.36 -8.63 5.12
CA MET A 1 15.28 -7.56 4.08
C MET A 1 14.23 -7.94 3.05
N THR A 2 13.38 -7.02 2.66
CA THR A 2 12.32 -7.29 1.69
C THR A 2 12.85 -7.16 0.26
N THR A 3 12.59 -8.16 -0.58
CA THR A 3 12.94 -8.10 -1.98
C THR A 3 11.86 -7.39 -2.78
N PHE A 4 12.20 -6.95 -3.99
CA PHE A 4 11.20 -6.36 -4.89
C PHE A 4 10.06 -7.34 -5.16
N SER A 5 10.37 -8.61 -5.36
CA SER A 5 9.38 -9.65 -5.61
C SER A 5 8.37 -9.75 -4.47
N GLU A 6 8.87 -9.75 -3.23
CA GLU A 6 8.01 -9.81 -2.04
C GLU A 6 7.14 -8.56 -1.92
N ALA A 7 7.71 -7.38 -2.15
CA ALA A 7 6.97 -6.13 -2.11
C ALA A 7 5.91 -6.08 -3.21
N ASN A 8 6.25 -6.57 -4.41
CA ASN A 8 5.32 -6.61 -5.53
C ASN A 8 4.14 -7.56 -5.27
N GLN A 9 4.41 -8.72 -4.67
CA GLN A 9 3.35 -9.66 -4.29
C GLN A 9 2.44 -9.05 -3.25
N LEU A 10 3.01 -8.36 -2.28
CA LEU A 10 2.22 -7.68 -1.24
C LEU A 10 1.37 -6.57 -1.83
N LYS A 11 1.93 -5.79 -2.76
CA LYS A 11 1.20 -4.76 -3.48
C LYS A 11 0.01 -5.38 -4.21
N HIS A 12 0.23 -6.48 -4.91
CA HIS A 12 -0.84 -7.16 -5.65
C HIS A 12 -1.95 -7.63 -4.70
N SER A 13 -1.59 -8.21 -3.57
CA SER A 13 -2.55 -8.64 -2.56
C SER A 13 -3.36 -7.46 -2.03
N LEU A 14 -2.71 -6.32 -1.79
CA LEU A 14 -3.39 -5.10 -1.36
C LEU A 14 -4.36 -4.59 -2.42
N LYS A 15 -3.95 -4.57 -3.67
CA LYS A 15 -4.84 -4.14 -4.76
C LYS A 15 -6.09 -5.01 -4.82
N MET A 16 -5.93 -6.32 -4.73
CA MET A 16 -7.08 -7.23 -4.76
C MET A 16 -8.00 -7.04 -3.57
N LYS A 17 -7.42 -6.77 -2.41
CA LYS A 17 -8.20 -6.53 -1.19
C LYS A 17 -8.96 -5.21 -1.25
N LEU A 18 -8.35 -4.17 -1.82
CA LEU A 18 -8.88 -2.81 -1.78
C LEU A 18 -9.70 -2.43 -3.01
N ILE A 19 -9.69 -3.25 -4.06
CA ILE A 19 -10.32 -2.91 -5.33
C ILE A 19 -11.83 -2.68 -5.22
N ASN A 20 -12.47 -3.24 -4.20
CA ASN A 20 -13.91 -3.08 -3.98
C ASN A 20 -14.27 -1.76 -3.28
N TYR A 21 -13.29 -1.02 -2.81
CA TYR A 21 -13.52 0.25 -2.13
C TYR A 21 -13.51 1.40 -3.13
N ALA A 22 -14.53 2.25 -3.07
CA ALA A 22 -14.66 3.37 -4.00
C ALA A 22 -13.51 4.39 -3.89
N TRP A 23 -12.93 4.52 -2.70
CA TRP A 23 -11.84 5.47 -2.47
C TRP A 23 -10.47 4.96 -2.94
N PHE A 24 -10.35 3.68 -3.26
CA PHE A 24 -9.09 3.12 -3.73
C PHE A 24 -8.84 3.53 -5.19
N LYS A 25 -7.64 4.03 -5.48
CA LYS A 25 -7.26 4.43 -6.83
C LYS A 25 -6.19 3.51 -7.42
N ASN A 26 -5.07 3.34 -6.73
CA ASN A 26 -3.99 2.50 -7.23
C ASN A 26 -3.02 2.19 -6.10
N ALA A 27 -2.07 1.32 -6.40
CA ALA A 27 -0.97 1.01 -5.48
C ALA A 27 0.27 0.68 -6.29
N HIS A 28 1.44 1.10 -5.81
CA HIS A 28 2.69 0.74 -6.46
C HIS A 28 3.83 0.63 -5.46
N VAL A 29 4.86 -0.06 -5.90
CA VAL A 29 6.07 -0.28 -5.10
C VAL A 29 7.07 0.82 -5.43
N VAL A 30 7.68 1.38 -4.40
CA VAL A 30 8.78 2.34 -4.56
C VAL A 30 9.98 1.85 -3.78
N SER A 31 11.18 2.17 -4.24
CA SER A 31 12.39 1.85 -3.50
C SER A 31 12.63 2.89 -2.43
N SER A 32 13.23 2.45 -1.31
CA SER A 32 13.58 3.31 -0.20
C SER A 32 14.94 2.90 0.35
N GLU A 33 15.47 3.69 1.26
CA GLU A 33 16.76 3.40 1.88
C GLU A 33 16.77 2.07 2.63
N GLU A 34 15.63 1.66 3.16
CA GLU A 34 15.49 0.44 3.93
C GLU A 34 15.01 -0.75 3.08
N GLY A 35 14.89 -0.56 1.76
CA GLY A 35 14.38 -1.59 0.86
C GLY A 35 13.25 -1.05 0.00
N TYR A 36 12.06 -1.65 0.12
CA TYR A 36 10.90 -1.28 -0.67
C TYR A 36 9.74 -0.87 0.20
N SER A 37 8.93 0.05 -0.30
CA SER A 37 7.70 0.50 0.35
C SER A 37 6.57 0.45 -0.67
N ILE A 38 5.34 0.46 -0.18
CA ILE A 38 4.16 0.50 -1.04
C ILE A 38 3.45 1.82 -0.82
N ILE A 39 3.09 2.48 -1.92
CA ILE A 39 2.28 3.69 -1.87
C ILE A 39 0.89 3.32 -2.38
N VAL A 40 -0.12 3.58 -1.56
CA VAL A 40 -1.51 3.36 -1.91
C VAL A 40 -2.14 4.71 -2.21
N LEU A 41 -2.59 4.88 -3.45
CA LEU A 41 -3.23 6.11 -3.89
C LEU A 41 -4.73 6.01 -3.63
N VAL A 42 -5.27 7.00 -2.97
CA VAL A 42 -6.67 7.02 -2.55
C VAL A 42 -7.29 8.38 -2.85
N SER A 43 -8.62 8.43 -2.94
CA SER A 43 -9.33 9.69 -3.17
C SER A 43 -9.46 10.51 -1.89
N LYS A 44 -9.37 9.87 -0.74
CA LYS A 44 -9.46 10.52 0.57
C LYS A 44 -8.69 9.71 1.61
N ILE A 45 -8.27 10.37 2.66
CA ILE A 45 -7.66 9.71 3.82
C ILE A 45 -8.50 10.06 5.04
N ASP A 46 -9.18 9.06 5.61
CA ASP A 46 -9.97 9.22 6.83
C ASP A 46 -9.69 8.03 7.77
N ASN A 47 -10.39 8.00 8.90
CA ASN A 47 -10.17 6.95 9.89
C ASN A 47 -10.49 5.56 9.34
N THR A 48 -11.48 5.45 8.46
CA THR A 48 -11.84 4.17 7.86
C THR A 48 -10.72 3.67 6.96
N VAL A 49 -10.17 4.52 6.12
CA VAL A 49 -9.05 4.18 5.23
C VAL A 49 -7.84 3.77 6.06
N LYS A 50 -7.52 4.53 7.10
CA LYS A 50 -6.37 4.23 7.97
C LYS A 50 -6.51 2.91 8.71
N LYS A 51 -7.73 2.51 9.07
CA LYS A 51 -7.97 1.24 9.73
C LYS A 51 -7.84 0.07 8.77
N ILE A 52 -8.25 0.26 7.53
CA ILE A 52 -8.23 -0.80 6.52
C ILE A 52 -6.81 -1.00 5.98
N VAL A 53 -6.07 0.10 5.78
CA VAL A 53 -4.71 0.04 5.25
C VAL A 53 -3.73 0.19 6.41
N ALA A 54 -3.10 -0.90 6.81
CA ALA A 54 -2.12 -0.89 7.88
C ALA A 54 -0.85 -0.16 7.43
N PRO A 55 -0.19 0.60 8.33
CA PRO A 55 1.03 1.35 7.96
C PRO A 55 2.24 0.47 7.70
N VAL A 56 2.23 -0.76 8.21
CA VAL A 56 3.29 -1.74 7.98
C VAL A 56 2.64 -3.11 7.80
N ILE A 57 2.99 -3.81 6.73
CA ILE A 57 2.49 -5.14 6.45
C ILE A 57 3.70 -6.03 6.17
N LYS A 58 3.89 -7.08 6.97
CA LYS A 58 4.99 -8.03 6.81
C LYS A 58 6.36 -7.35 6.71
N GLY A 59 6.57 -6.29 7.48
CA GLY A 59 7.82 -5.55 7.48
C GLY A 59 7.98 -4.54 6.35
N VAL A 60 6.98 -4.39 5.50
CA VAL A 60 7.01 -3.43 4.39
C VAL A 60 6.18 -2.20 4.77
N GLY A 61 6.80 -1.02 4.68
CA GLY A 61 6.11 0.23 4.96
C GLY A 61 5.05 0.52 3.89
N VAL A 62 3.87 0.96 4.34
CA VAL A 62 2.76 1.31 3.45
C VAL A 62 2.37 2.75 3.72
N LYS A 63 2.35 3.56 2.67
CA LYS A 63 1.99 4.98 2.77
C LYS A 63 0.71 5.24 2.00
N LEU A 64 -0.08 6.19 2.49
CA LEU A 64 -1.29 6.65 1.82
C LEU A 64 -1.02 8.01 1.18
N GLU A 65 -1.43 8.17 -0.06
CA GLU A 65 -1.33 9.46 -0.75
C GLU A 65 -2.64 9.74 -1.47
N ILE A 66 -3.00 11.01 -1.53
CA ILE A 66 -4.19 11.46 -2.27
C ILE A 66 -3.82 11.60 -3.75
N GLU A 67 -4.58 10.98 -4.60
CA GLU A 67 -4.40 11.13 -6.04
C GLU A 67 -5.27 12.27 -6.57
#